data_a24d58f021153247504077bc5b80e87a
#
_entry.id   a24d58f021153247504077bc5b80e87a
#
_cell.length_a   1.000
_cell.length_b   1.000
_cell.length_c   1.000
_cell.angle_alpha   90.00
_cell.angle_beta   90.00
_cell.angle_gamma   90.00
#
_symmetry.space_group_name_H-M   'P 1'
#
loop_
_entity.id
_entity.type
_entity.pdbx_description
1 polymer ?
#
loop_
_entity_poly.entity_id
_entity_poly.type
_entity_poly.pdbx_seq_one_letter_code
_entity_poly.pdbx_strand_id
1 'polypeptide(L)'
;MLSKNQIRFLKAQAHHLHPVVLIGANGVSEGVDREIDRALDSHELIKVKLGNIEDAIQAEMIAHITETHQAEFVQKIGHIAVFYRRNAEQAKITLPKD
;
A
#
# COMPACT_ATOMS: atom_id res chain seq x y z
N MET A 1 4.39 -7.15 -12.26
CA MET A 1 5.56 -6.57 -11.60
C MET A 1 5.82 -5.16 -12.13
N LEU A 2 6.08 -4.22 -11.24
CA LEU A 2 6.29 -2.83 -11.63
C LEU A 2 7.73 -2.58 -12.07
N SER A 3 7.90 -1.77 -13.11
CA SER A 3 9.21 -1.32 -13.55
C SER A 3 9.74 -0.22 -12.61
N LYS A 4 11.02 0.12 -12.75
CA LYS A 4 11.62 1.21 -11.98
C LYS A 4 10.93 2.55 -12.25
N ASN A 5 10.58 2.82 -13.51
CA ASN A 5 9.88 4.05 -13.87
C ASN A 5 8.46 4.09 -13.31
N GLN A 6 7.78 2.95 -13.31
CA GLN A 6 6.45 2.86 -12.73
C GLN A 6 6.47 3.07 -11.22
N ILE A 7 7.45 2.50 -10.54
CA ILE A 7 7.62 2.71 -9.09
C ILE A 7 7.91 4.17 -8.81
N ARG A 8 8.80 4.79 -9.58
CA ARG A 8 9.11 6.23 -9.42
C ARG A 8 7.86 7.08 -9.60
N PHE A 9 7.06 6.76 -10.62
CA PHE A 9 5.79 7.47 -10.87
C PHE A 9 4.86 7.33 -9.66
N LEU A 10 4.70 6.11 -9.14
CA LEU A 10 3.81 5.87 -7.99
C LEU A 10 4.31 6.57 -6.72
N LYS A 11 5.61 6.61 -6.50
CA LYS A 11 6.18 7.36 -5.38
C LYS A 11 5.81 8.84 -5.47
N ALA A 12 5.93 9.43 -6.66
CA ALA A 12 5.57 10.83 -6.88
C ALA A 12 4.08 11.06 -6.64
N GLN A 13 3.23 10.16 -7.12
CA GLN A 13 1.79 10.26 -6.90
C GLN A 13 1.44 10.14 -5.42
N ALA A 14 2.13 9.27 -4.71
CA ALA A 14 1.87 9.03 -3.29
C ALA A 14 2.29 10.19 -2.40
N HIS A 15 3.19 11.06 -2.89
CA HIS A 15 3.73 12.17 -2.09
C HIS A 15 2.63 13.05 -1.48
N HIS A 16 1.52 13.22 -2.17
CA HIS A 16 0.42 14.08 -1.72
C HIS A 16 -0.67 13.33 -0.97
N LEU A 17 -0.54 12.02 -0.82
CA LEU A 17 -1.56 11.22 -0.15
C LEU A 17 -1.37 11.22 1.36
N HIS A 18 -2.49 11.02 2.07
CA HIS A 18 -2.48 10.80 3.51
C HIS A 18 -2.78 9.32 3.79
N PRO A 19 -2.30 8.77 4.91
CA PRO A 19 -2.65 7.39 5.26
C PRO A 19 -4.17 7.23 5.38
N VAL A 20 -4.69 6.18 4.74
CA VAL A 20 -6.13 5.87 4.78
C VAL A 20 -6.44 4.67 5.66
N VAL A 21 -5.40 3.91 6.06
CA VAL A 21 -5.54 2.78 6.96
C VAL A 21 -4.49 2.92 8.04
N LEU A 22 -4.90 2.69 9.29
CA LEU A 22 -4.03 2.72 10.45
C LEU A 22 -4.03 1.32 11.06
N ILE A 23 -2.84 0.74 11.24
CA ILE A 23 -2.71 -0.56 11.89
C ILE A 23 -2.48 -0.31 13.37
N GLY A 24 -3.40 -0.81 14.19
CA GLY A 24 -3.31 -0.63 15.63
C GLY A 24 -2.42 -1.65 16.31
N ALA A 25 -2.46 -1.66 17.65
CA ALA A 25 -1.64 -2.53 18.48
C ALA A 25 -1.89 -4.02 18.23
N ASN A 26 -3.07 -4.38 17.73
CA ASN A 26 -3.43 -5.77 17.45
C ASN A 26 -2.92 -6.28 16.10
N GLY A 27 -2.18 -5.45 15.37
CA GLY A 27 -1.62 -5.83 14.09
C GLY A 27 -2.66 -5.89 12.98
N VAL A 28 -2.36 -6.67 11.93
CA VAL A 28 -3.25 -6.77 10.78
C VAL A 28 -4.35 -7.79 11.05
N SER A 29 -5.47 -7.31 11.56
CA SER A 29 -6.67 -8.11 11.83
C SER A 29 -7.50 -8.27 10.55
N GLU A 30 -8.54 -9.11 10.61
CA GLU A 30 -9.47 -9.25 9.50
C GLU A 30 -10.14 -7.93 9.16
N GLY A 31 -10.44 -7.11 10.18
CA GLY A 31 -11.02 -5.78 9.96
C GLY A 31 -10.09 -4.87 9.20
N VAL A 32 -8.80 -4.88 9.56
CA VAL A 32 -7.78 -4.10 8.86
C VAL A 32 -7.64 -4.59 7.43
N ASP A 33 -7.63 -5.91 7.21
CA ASP A 33 -7.55 -6.46 5.85
C ASP A 33 -8.74 -5.99 5.00
N ARG A 34 -9.95 -5.95 5.56
CA ARG A 34 -11.11 -5.44 4.83
C ARG A 34 -10.96 -3.97 4.48
N GLU A 35 -10.42 -3.16 5.39
CA GLU A 35 -10.18 -1.74 5.13
C GLU A 35 -9.15 -1.55 4.00
N ILE A 36 -8.08 -2.34 4.02
CA ILE A 36 -7.05 -2.28 2.99
C ILE A 36 -7.65 -2.63 1.62
N ASP A 37 -8.45 -3.70 1.58
CA ASP A 37 -9.08 -4.14 0.35
C ASP A 37 -9.98 -3.07 -0.25
N ARG A 38 -10.82 -2.44 0.58
CA ARG A 38 -11.68 -1.34 0.14
C ARG A 38 -10.88 -0.13 -0.33
N ALA A 39 -9.81 0.20 0.41
CA ALA A 39 -8.99 1.35 0.06
C ALA A 39 -8.29 1.13 -1.28
N LEU A 40 -7.78 -0.08 -1.51
CA LEU A 40 -7.14 -0.41 -2.78
C LEU A 40 -8.14 -0.39 -3.93
N ASP A 41 -9.36 -0.89 -3.72
CA ASP A 41 -10.42 -0.82 -4.73
C ASP A 41 -10.80 0.62 -5.06
N SER A 42 -10.86 1.48 -4.04
CA SER A 42 -11.31 2.86 -4.22
C SER A 42 -10.24 3.77 -4.78
N HIS A 43 -8.97 3.56 -4.40
CA HIS A 43 -7.89 4.51 -4.69
C HIS A 43 -6.76 3.95 -5.53
N GLU A 44 -6.62 2.65 -5.65
CA GLU A 44 -5.51 1.93 -6.27
C GLU A 44 -4.17 2.15 -5.56
N LEU A 45 -3.83 3.38 -5.21
CA LEU A 45 -2.60 3.74 -4.53
C LEU A 45 -2.94 4.28 -3.14
N ILE A 46 -2.41 3.64 -2.10
CA ILE A 46 -2.74 4.00 -0.72
C ILE A 46 -1.50 4.06 0.16
N LYS A 47 -1.59 4.83 1.23
CA LYS A 47 -0.64 4.82 2.33
C LYS A 47 -1.27 4.13 3.53
N VAL A 48 -0.49 3.26 4.16
CA VAL A 48 -0.91 2.53 5.37
C VAL A 48 0.08 2.88 6.48
N LYS A 49 -0.42 3.36 7.60
CA LYS A 49 0.42 3.66 8.76
C LYS A 49 0.61 2.38 9.57
N LEU A 50 1.85 1.91 9.64
CA LEU A 50 2.18 0.63 10.27
C LEU A 50 2.31 0.73 11.80
N GLY A 51 2.55 1.92 12.32
CA GLY A 51 2.79 2.12 13.74
C GLY A 51 4.27 2.10 14.08
N ASN A 52 4.58 2.60 15.27
CA ASN A 52 5.97 2.68 15.76
C ASN A 52 6.34 1.38 16.43
N ILE A 53 6.68 0.38 15.64
CA ILE A 53 7.03 -0.97 16.07
C ILE A 53 8.32 -1.38 15.37
N GLU A 54 8.88 -2.52 15.79
CA GLU A 54 10.14 -3.03 15.25
C GLU A 54 10.07 -3.21 13.73
N ASP A 55 11.19 -2.93 13.06
CA ASP A 55 11.29 -3.05 11.61
C ASP A 55 10.95 -4.46 11.11
N ALA A 56 11.35 -5.48 11.85
CA ALA A 56 11.06 -6.85 11.49
C ALA A 56 9.55 -7.11 11.46
N ILE A 57 8.81 -6.57 12.41
CA ILE A 57 7.36 -6.72 12.46
C ILE A 57 6.70 -5.92 11.35
N GLN A 58 7.20 -4.72 11.07
CA GLN A 58 6.72 -3.93 9.94
C GLN A 58 6.92 -4.68 8.62
N ALA A 59 8.07 -5.33 8.46
CA ALA A 59 8.34 -6.13 7.27
C ALA A 59 7.37 -7.29 7.12
N GLU A 60 7.01 -7.95 8.22
CA GLU A 60 6.00 -9.01 8.21
C GLU A 60 4.62 -8.48 7.80
N MET A 61 4.25 -7.30 8.29
CA MET A 61 2.99 -6.66 7.92
C MET A 61 2.95 -6.34 6.42
N ILE A 62 4.05 -5.81 5.89
CA ILE A 62 4.16 -5.51 4.46
C ILE A 62 4.02 -6.79 3.64
N ALA A 63 4.70 -7.86 4.03
CA ALA A 63 4.61 -9.14 3.34
C ALA A 63 3.18 -9.69 3.39
N HIS A 64 2.52 -9.61 4.54
CA HIS A 64 1.13 -10.04 4.67
C HIS A 64 0.21 -9.27 3.71
N ILE A 65 0.35 -7.96 3.66
CA ILE A 65 -0.48 -7.11 2.81
C ILE A 65 -0.26 -7.41 1.33
N THR A 66 0.99 -7.53 0.91
CA THR A 66 1.30 -7.83 -0.49
C THR A 66 0.74 -9.19 -0.92
N GLU A 67 0.88 -10.21 -0.07
CA GLU A 67 0.41 -11.54 -0.38
C GLU A 67 -1.12 -11.66 -0.31
N THR A 68 -1.71 -11.12 0.75
CA THR A 68 -3.16 -11.25 0.98
C THR A 68 -3.97 -10.48 -0.05
N HIS A 69 -3.52 -9.30 -0.42
CA HIS A 69 -4.27 -8.41 -1.31
C HIS A 69 -3.74 -8.38 -2.72
N GLN A 70 -2.67 -9.12 -2.99
CA GLN A 70 -2.00 -9.11 -4.30
C GLN A 70 -1.64 -7.69 -4.71
N ALA A 71 -1.15 -6.92 -3.73
CA ALA A 71 -0.76 -5.55 -3.93
C ALA A 71 0.75 -5.46 -4.13
N GLU A 72 1.17 -4.41 -4.85
CA GLU A 72 2.58 -4.12 -5.02
C GLU A 72 3.03 -3.20 -3.89
N PHE A 73 4.15 -3.54 -3.27
CA PHE A 73 4.78 -2.65 -2.30
C PHE A 73 5.61 -1.62 -3.05
N VAL A 74 5.32 -0.34 -2.82
CA VAL A 74 5.99 0.75 -3.54
C VAL A 74 7.18 1.29 -2.74
N GLN A 75 6.94 1.67 -1.49
CA GLN A 75 8.00 2.17 -0.61
C GLN A 75 7.54 2.24 0.84
N LYS A 76 8.50 2.38 1.75
CA LYS A 76 8.23 2.65 3.15
C LYS A 76 8.99 3.91 3.53
N ILE A 77 8.30 4.87 4.13
CA ILE A 77 8.89 6.12 4.65
C ILE A 77 8.53 6.20 6.13
N GLY A 78 9.53 6.09 7.01
CA GLY A 78 9.26 6.04 8.44
C GLY A 78 8.38 4.86 8.78
N HIS A 79 7.20 5.11 9.33
CA HIS A 79 6.24 4.08 9.71
C HIS A 79 5.07 3.96 8.73
N ILE A 80 5.21 4.53 7.54
CA ILE A 80 4.16 4.54 6.53
C ILE A 80 4.62 3.72 5.32
N ALA A 81 3.80 2.74 4.91
CA ALA A 81 4.04 1.94 3.72
C ALA A 81 3.08 2.36 2.61
N VAL A 82 3.57 2.34 1.38
CA VAL A 82 2.78 2.68 0.20
C VAL A 82 2.54 1.42 -0.61
N PHE A 83 1.28 1.17 -0.96
CA PHE A 83 0.88 0.01 -1.74
C PHE A 83 0.06 0.42 -2.95
N TYR A 84 0.15 -0.37 -4.01
CA TYR A 84 -0.58 -0.16 -5.24
C TYR A 84 -1.22 -1.47 -5.71
N ARG A 85 -2.49 -1.40 -6.12
CA ARG A 85 -3.17 -2.51 -6.78
C ARG A 85 -4.08 -1.95 -7.87
N ARG A 86 -3.84 -2.37 -9.11
CA ARG A 86 -4.65 -1.91 -10.21
C ARG A 86 -6.09 -2.40 -10.08
N ASN A 87 -7.05 -1.48 -10.29
CA ASN A 87 -8.45 -1.83 -10.39
C ASN A 87 -8.79 -2.01 -11.87
N ALA A 88 -8.98 -3.26 -12.31
CA ALA A 88 -9.19 -3.57 -13.70
C ALA A 88 -10.50 -2.99 -14.26
N GLU A 89 -11.50 -2.78 -13.40
CA GLU A 89 -12.79 -2.27 -13.83
C GLU A 89 -12.84 -0.74 -13.89
N GLN A 90 -12.14 -0.08 -12.96
CA GLN A 90 -12.14 1.39 -12.88
C GLN A 90 -10.73 1.88 -12.55
N ALA A 91 -9.84 1.75 -13.50
CA ALA A 91 -8.47 2.22 -13.31
C ALA A 91 -8.46 3.74 -13.13
N LYS A 92 -7.89 4.20 -12.03
CA LYS A 92 -7.78 5.63 -11.68
C LYS A 92 -6.42 6.19 -12.00
N ILE A 93 -5.42 5.34 -12.03
CA ILE A 93 -4.04 5.73 -12.26
C ILE A 93 -3.58 5.12 -13.57
N THR A 94 -3.06 5.95 -14.46
CA THR A 94 -2.47 5.49 -15.71
C THR A 94 -0.96 5.41 -15.51
N LEU A 95 -0.44 4.20 -15.43
CA LEU A 95 0.98 3.98 -15.26
C LEU A 95 1.73 4.29 -16.55
N PRO A 96 2.95 4.83 -16.47
CA PRO A 96 3.79 4.96 -17.65
C PRO A 96 4.18 3.58 -18.17
N LYS A 97 4.47 3.51 -19.45
CA LYS A 97 5.00 2.27 -20.05
C LYS A 97 6.45 2.14 -19.62
N ASP A 98 6.74 1.28 -18.71
CA ASP A 98 8.10 1.15 -18.17
C ASP A 98 8.60 2.44 -17.52
#